data_17ba727d98a72828eaf98fa92ef8eaad
#
_entry.id   17ba727d98a72828eaf98fa92ef8eaad
#
_cell.length_a   1.000
_cell.length_b   1.000
_cell.length_c   1.000
_cell.angle_alpha   90.00
_cell.angle_beta   90.00
_cell.angle_gamma   90.00
#
_symmetry.space_group_name_H-M   'P 1'
#
loop_
_entity.id
_entity.type
_entity.pdbx_description
1 polymer ?
#
loop_
_entity_poly.entity_id
_entity_poly.type
_entity_poly.pdbx_seq_one_letter_code
_entity_poly.pdbx_strand_id
1 'polypeptide(L)'
;KELNKKPRLICIPTVRDRLIQMILIYYISIHLKNELAVLKSQDFSVSGVGILKARQKAKDLRNTKPYVLKTDISSFFDNIDRAKLLNEIKDVMPPDILYLFQSIIYCDPSIPYEYNKDYKKLIYSKLRKGVRQGMPISPLLASFYLNDFDEWLIKKKYKHVRYADDLIFFLDSEKQCKEVYREVSQELLKLNLTLPTLEENTKTQIISPKETVNFLGLDLRYENEKYNWYIPPHVIENVKYNLLHLTNIQNNLKMKLNFSKTISRMEQIISGYQ
;
A
#
# COMPACT_ATOMS: atom_id res chain seq x y z
N LYS A 1 -12.16 2.70 16.87
CA LYS A 1 -12.71 1.72 15.89
C LYS A 1 -13.45 2.53 14.84
N GLU A 2 -12.88 2.67 13.64
CA GLU A 2 -13.65 3.13 12.49
C GLU A 2 -14.65 2.01 12.17
N LEU A 3 -15.92 2.25 12.46
CA LEU A 3 -17.02 1.28 12.44
C LEU A 3 -17.35 0.67 11.07
N ASN A 4 -16.71 1.10 9.98
CA ASN A 4 -17.06 0.72 8.60
C ASN A 4 -15.94 0.14 7.74
N LYS A 5 -14.76 -0.16 8.27
CA LYS A 5 -13.71 -0.81 7.47
C LYS A 5 -13.89 -2.32 7.47
N LYS A 6 -13.96 -2.93 6.28
CA LYS A 6 -13.94 -4.39 6.13
C LYS A 6 -12.69 -4.96 6.84
N PRO A 7 -12.84 -6.03 7.64
CA PRO A 7 -11.72 -6.64 8.34
C PRO A 7 -10.67 -7.14 7.33
N ARG A 8 -9.39 -6.87 7.60
CA ARG A 8 -8.27 -7.36 6.80
C ARG A 8 -7.67 -8.60 7.48
N LEU A 9 -7.38 -9.63 6.68
CA LEU A 9 -6.66 -10.80 7.15
C LEU A 9 -5.16 -10.54 7.00
N ILE A 10 -4.46 -10.34 8.11
CA ILE A 10 -3.01 -10.20 8.14
C ILE A 10 -2.41 -11.56 8.48
N CYS A 11 -1.57 -12.08 7.60
CA CYS A 11 -0.86 -13.33 7.80
C CYS A 11 0.53 -13.05 8.37
N ILE A 12 0.84 -13.67 9.49
CA ILE A 12 2.15 -13.56 10.13
C ILE A 12 2.91 -14.85 9.79
N PRO A 13 3.96 -14.78 8.96
CA PRO A 13 4.77 -15.97 8.65
C PRO A 13 5.53 -16.45 9.89
N THR A 14 5.85 -17.74 9.93
CA THR A 14 6.76 -18.27 10.96
C THR A 14 8.13 -17.58 10.83
N VAL A 15 8.95 -17.66 11.88
CA VAL A 15 10.31 -17.08 11.85
C VAL A 15 11.13 -17.67 10.69
N ARG A 16 11.00 -18.98 10.46
CA ARG A 16 11.66 -19.68 9.35
C ARG A 16 11.21 -19.17 8.00
N ASP A 17 9.90 -19.07 7.76
CA ASP A 17 9.36 -18.61 6.49
C ASP A 17 9.69 -17.14 6.24
N ARG A 18 9.67 -16.33 7.30
CA ARG A 18 10.09 -14.93 7.22
C ARG A 18 11.56 -14.80 6.82
N LEU A 19 12.44 -15.62 7.40
CA LEU A 19 13.86 -15.63 7.06
C LEU A 19 14.07 -15.99 5.58
N ILE A 20 13.40 -17.05 5.09
CA ILE A 20 13.47 -17.45 3.68
C ILE A 20 13.00 -16.31 2.76
N GLN A 21 11.90 -15.66 3.07
CA GLN A 21 11.40 -14.53 2.28
C GLN A 21 12.38 -13.35 2.27
N MET A 22 13.02 -13.05 3.39
CA MET A 22 14.05 -11.99 3.46
C MET A 22 15.29 -12.36 2.64
N ILE A 23 15.72 -13.63 2.65
CA ILE A 23 16.84 -14.12 1.82
C ILE A 23 16.48 -13.98 0.34
N LEU A 24 15.25 -14.31 -0.07
CA LEU A 24 14.81 -14.15 -1.46
C LEU A 24 14.79 -12.67 -1.88
N ILE A 25 14.29 -11.77 -1.05
CA ILE A 25 14.35 -10.33 -1.30
C ILE A 25 15.80 -9.86 -1.47
N TYR A 26 16.68 -10.31 -0.59
CA TYR A 26 18.10 -9.99 -0.66
C TYR A 26 18.74 -10.54 -1.94
N TYR A 27 18.45 -11.80 -2.30
CA TYR A 27 18.90 -12.41 -3.55
C TYR A 27 18.49 -11.57 -4.77
N ILE A 28 17.21 -11.19 -4.86
CA ILE A 28 16.71 -10.33 -5.94
C ILE A 28 17.44 -8.98 -5.95
N SER A 29 17.72 -8.41 -4.79
CA SER A 29 18.43 -7.12 -4.70
C SER A 29 19.86 -7.16 -5.22
N ILE A 30 20.48 -8.34 -5.24
CA ILE A 30 21.85 -8.53 -5.74
C ILE A 30 21.86 -8.95 -7.20
N HIS A 31 21.05 -9.95 -7.56
CA HIS A 31 21.14 -10.66 -8.84
C HIS A 31 20.20 -10.11 -9.91
N LEU A 32 19.12 -9.43 -9.52
CA LEU A 32 18.10 -8.87 -10.42
C LEU A 32 18.02 -7.34 -10.25
N LYS A 33 19.19 -6.70 -10.27
CA LYS A 33 19.30 -5.24 -10.04
C LYS A 33 18.56 -4.41 -11.10
N ASN A 34 18.61 -4.83 -12.35
CA ASN A 34 17.99 -4.10 -13.46
C ASN A 34 16.45 -4.17 -13.36
N GLU A 35 15.91 -5.37 -13.17
CA GLU A 35 14.49 -5.64 -13.00
C GLU A 35 13.97 -4.90 -11.77
N LEU A 36 14.68 -4.96 -10.66
CA LEU A 36 14.34 -4.25 -9.44
C LEU A 36 14.42 -2.73 -9.62
N ALA A 37 15.36 -2.22 -10.42
CA ALA A 37 15.45 -0.79 -10.73
C ALA A 37 14.24 -0.31 -11.53
N VAL A 38 13.76 -1.12 -12.48
CA VAL A 38 12.53 -0.84 -13.23
C VAL A 38 11.34 -0.76 -12.27
N LEU A 39 11.12 -1.78 -11.45
CA LEU A 39 10.04 -1.78 -10.46
C LEU A 39 10.11 -0.57 -9.51
N LYS A 40 11.30 -0.24 -9.00
CA LYS A 40 11.53 0.91 -8.10
C LYS A 40 11.26 2.26 -8.77
N SER A 41 11.40 2.36 -10.08
CA SER A 41 11.10 3.59 -10.82
C SER A 41 9.58 3.85 -10.92
N GLN A 42 8.78 2.80 -10.79
CA GLN A 42 7.33 2.79 -10.96
C GLN A 42 6.58 2.78 -9.63
N ASP A 43 6.99 1.91 -8.72
CA ASP A 43 6.34 1.70 -7.44
C ASP A 43 7.19 2.20 -6.28
N PHE A 44 6.75 3.26 -5.64
CA PHE A 44 7.42 3.85 -4.49
C PHE A 44 7.31 3.00 -3.21
N SER A 45 6.48 1.95 -3.19
CA SER A 45 6.39 1.00 -2.07
C SER A 45 7.52 -0.03 -2.05
N VAL A 46 8.24 -0.21 -3.17
CA VAL A 46 9.38 -1.12 -3.23
C VAL A 46 10.50 -0.63 -2.33
N SER A 47 11.12 -1.56 -1.61
CA SER A 47 12.18 -1.27 -0.64
C SER A 47 13.30 -0.40 -1.23
N GLY A 48 13.70 0.63 -0.50
CA GLY A 48 14.76 1.57 -0.89
C GLY A 48 14.29 2.81 -1.66
N VAL A 49 12.99 2.92 -2.00
CA VAL A 49 12.41 4.16 -2.58
C VAL A 49 11.73 4.98 -1.50
N GLY A 50 10.67 4.48 -0.93
CA GLY A 50 10.07 5.01 0.28
C GLY A 50 9.05 6.13 0.09
N ILE A 51 8.26 6.32 1.14
CA ILE A 51 7.12 7.23 1.21
C ILE A 51 7.51 8.71 0.99
N LEU A 52 8.71 9.11 1.44
CA LEU A 52 9.17 10.49 1.31
C LEU A 52 9.36 10.87 -0.17
N LYS A 53 9.95 9.99 -0.97
CA LYS A 53 10.13 10.22 -2.42
C LYS A 53 8.79 10.26 -3.14
N ALA A 54 7.84 9.38 -2.77
CA ALA A 54 6.48 9.38 -3.31
C ALA A 54 5.78 10.71 -3.04
N ARG A 55 5.83 11.19 -1.80
CA ARG A 55 5.26 12.49 -1.40
C ARG A 55 5.93 13.65 -2.15
N GLN A 56 7.26 13.66 -2.25
CA GLN A 56 7.98 14.71 -2.97
C GLN A 56 7.55 14.76 -4.43
N LYS A 57 7.56 13.64 -5.14
CA LYS A 57 7.09 13.57 -6.54
C LYS A 57 5.64 14.02 -6.67
N ALA A 58 4.75 13.63 -5.75
CA ALA A 58 3.36 14.06 -5.77
C ALA A 58 3.22 15.58 -5.59
N LYS A 59 3.99 16.20 -4.67
CA LYS A 59 4.03 17.64 -4.48
C LYS A 59 4.52 18.37 -5.74
N ASP A 60 5.61 17.89 -6.36
CA ASP A 60 6.18 18.48 -7.56
C ASP A 60 5.19 18.44 -8.72
N LEU A 61 4.52 17.31 -8.92
CA LEU A 61 3.49 17.16 -9.96
C LEU A 61 2.27 18.04 -9.68
N ARG A 62 1.83 18.17 -8.42
CA ARG A 62 0.69 19.02 -8.04
C ARG A 62 0.96 20.50 -8.33
N ASN A 63 2.20 20.96 -8.22
CA ASN A 63 2.57 22.33 -8.59
C ASN A 63 2.47 22.60 -10.09
N THR A 64 2.50 21.56 -10.93
CA THR A 64 2.43 21.70 -12.40
C THR A 64 1.05 21.38 -12.97
N LYS A 65 0.20 20.66 -12.24
CA LYS A 65 -1.09 20.14 -12.71
C LYS A 65 -2.19 20.43 -11.68
N PRO A 66 -3.26 21.17 -12.09
CA PRO A 66 -4.25 21.68 -11.16
C PRO A 66 -5.25 20.64 -10.64
N TYR A 67 -5.54 19.60 -11.41
CA TYR A 67 -6.50 18.55 -11.04
C TYR A 67 -5.80 17.28 -10.62
N VAL A 68 -6.43 16.56 -9.70
CA VAL A 68 -5.94 15.26 -9.22
C VAL A 68 -7.04 14.22 -9.31
N LEU A 69 -6.71 13.07 -9.90
CA LEU A 69 -7.49 11.85 -9.76
C LEU A 69 -6.75 10.97 -8.76
N LYS A 70 -7.37 10.72 -7.61
CA LYS A 70 -6.89 9.80 -6.60
C LYS A 70 -7.78 8.57 -6.55
N THR A 71 -7.18 7.38 -6.48
CA THR A 71 -7.91 6.11 -6.38
C THR A 71 -7.05 5.04 -5.71
N ASP A 72 -7.64 3.91 -5.34
CA ASP A 72 -6.91 2.70 -4.93
C ASP A 72 -7.43 1.49 -5.71
N ILE A 73 -6.62 0.43 -5.77
CA ILE A 73 -7.05 -0.82 -6.39
C ILE A 73 -7.87 -1.62 -5.37
N SER A 74 -9.13 -1.93 -5.73
CA SER A 74 -10.06 -2.62 -4.83
C SER A 74 -9.56 -4.00 -4.41
N SER A 75 -9.39 -4.22 -3.10
CA SER A 75 -8.95 -5.52 -2.53
C SER A 75 -7.74 -6.12 -3.25
N PHE A 76 -6.76 -5.29 -3.59
CA PHE A 76 -5.64 -5.61 -4.47
C PHE A 76 -4.99 -6.97 -4.18
N PHE A 77 -4.45 -7.15 -2.98
CA PHE A 77 -3.77 -8.40 -2.60
C PHE A 77 -4.65 -9.65 -2.68
N ASP A 78 -5.96 -9.49 -2.44
CA ASP A 78 -6.92 -10.60 -2.51
C ASP A 78 -7.28 -11.00 -3.96
N ASN A 79 -7.11 -10.06 -4.91
CA ASN A 79 -7.51 -10.24 -6.30
C ASN A 79 -6.32 -10.53 -7.24
N ILE A 80 -5.09 -10.57 -6.72
CA ILE A 80 -3.92 -11.01 -7.50
C ILE A 80 -4.15 -12.44 -8.00
N ASP A 81 -4.10 -12.65 -9.31
CA ASP A 81 -4.13 -13.98 -9.92
C ASP A 81 -2.78 -14.67 -9.71
N ARG A 82 -2.78 -15.77 -8.94
CA ARG A 82 -1.57 -16.50 -8.57
C ARG A 82 -0.86 -17.12 -9.77
N ALA A 83 -1.62 -17.61 -10.74
CA ALA A 83 -1.04 -18.25 -11.92
C ALA A 83 -0.37 -17.20 -12.82
N LYS A 84 -1.04 -16.07 -13.04
CA LYS A 84 -0.48 -14.94 -13.79
C LYS A 84 0.77 -14.40 -13.10
N LEU A 85 0.72 -14.14 -11.79
CA LEU A 85 1.87 -13.68 -11.02
C LEU A 85 3.05 -14.66 -11.14
N LEU A 86 2.80 -15.98 -11.05
CA LEU A 86 3.86 -16.97 -11.17
C LEU A 86 4.49 -16.95 -12.57
N ASN A 87 3.70 -16.72 -13.63
CA ASN A 87 4.24 -16.59 -14.99
C ASN A 87 5.14 -15.35 -15.12
N GLU A 88 4.72 -14.19 -14.62
CA GLU A 88 5.56 -12.97 -14.61
C GLU A 88 6.91 -13.21 -13.88
N ILE A 89 6.87 -13.92 -12.75
CA ILE A 89 8.07 -14.24 -11.98
C ILE A 89 8.96 -15.27 -12.69
N LYS A 90 8.35 -16.25 -13.38
CA LYS A 90 9.07 -17.31 -14.09
C LYS A 90 10.00 -16.76 -15.16
N ASP A 91 9.63 -15.66 -15.81
CA ASP A 91 10.42 -15.09 -16.90
C ASP A 91 11.69 -14.37 -16.39
N VAL A 92 11.74 -14.02 -15.11
CA VAL A 92 12.86 -13.28 -14.50
C VAL A 92 13.61 -14.07 -13.43
N MET A 93 13.05 -15.17 -12.90
CA MET A 93 13.66 -15.94 -11.82
C MET A 93 14.34 -17.21 -12.31
N PRO A 94 15.54 -17.54 -11.78
CA PRO A 94 16.18 -18.82 -12.03
C PRO A 94 15.29 -19.99 -11.61
N PRO A 95 15.32 -21.11 -12.39
CA PRO A 95 14.51 -22.30 -12.07
C PRO A 95 14.72 -22.85 -10.66
N ASP A 96 15.95 -22.80 -10.17
CA ASP A 96 16.35 -23.37 -8.88
C ASP A 96 15.66 -22.74 -7.68
N ILE A 97 15.19 -21.48 -7.81
CA ILE A 97 14.49 -20.77 -6.73
C ILE A 97 13.01 -20.55 -7.02
N LEU A 98 12.57 -20.83 -8.25
CA LEU A 98 11.19 -20.61 -8.68
C LEU A 98 10.17 -21.38 -7.81
N TYR A 99 10.52 -22.59 -7.37
CA TYR A 99 9.66 -23.41 -6.49
C TYR A 99 9.40 -22.74 -5.12
N LEU A 100 10.35 -21.93 -4.62
CA LEU A 100 10.16 -21.16 -3.38
C LEU A 100 9.12 -20.06 -3.58
N PHE A 101 9.20 -19.34 -4.72
CA PHE A 101 8.15 -18.35 -5.07
C PHE A 101 6.80 -19.01 -5.24
N GLN A 102 6.72 -20.14 -5.92
CA GLN A 102 5.49 -20.91 -6.07
C GLN A 102 4.90 -21.27 -4.71
N SER A 103 5.73 -21.80 -3.81
CA SER A 103 5.30 -22.17 -2.45
C SER A 103 4.78 -20.97 -1.65
N ILE A 104 5.43 -19.81 -1.78
CA ILE A 104 5.00 -18.56 -1.11
C ILE A 104 3.69 -18.04 -1.71
N ILE A 105 3.56 -18.01 -3.04
CA ILE A 105 2.37 -17.50 -3.74
C ILE A 105 1.15 -18.35 -3.43
N TYR A 106 1.32 -19.68 -3.39
CA TYR A 106 0.23 -20.62 -3.12
C TYR A 106 0.01 -20.92 -1.63
N CYS A 107 0.79 -20.32 -0.74
CA CYS A 107 0.60 -20.46 0.70
C CYS A 107 -0.76 -19.91 1.13
N ASP A 108 -1.53 -20.73 1.79
CA ASP A 108 -2.79 -20.33 2.42
C ASP A 108 -2.63 -20.22 3.96
N PRO A 109 -3.40 -19.36 4.63
CA PRO A 109 -3.33 -19.24 6.08
C PRO A 109 -3.80 -20.52 6.77
N SER A 110 -3.12 -20.93 7.82
CA SER A 110 -3.62 -21.94 8.73
C SER A 110 -4.86 -21.44 9.44
N ILE A 111 -5.79 -22.36 9.75
CA ILE A 111 -7.02 -22.04 10.46
C ILE A 111 -6.90 -22.60 11.88
N PRO A 112 -6.54 -21.76 12.89
CA PRO A 112 -6.48 -22.22 14.27
C PRO A 112 -7.85 -22.71 14.76
N TYR A 113 -7.84 -23.79 15.51
CA TYR A 113 -9.07 -24.39 16.04
C TYR A 113 -9.88 -23.44 16.94
N GLU A 114 -9.18 -22.56 17.65
CA GLU A 114 -9.73 -21.67 18.68
C GLU A 114 -10.46 -20.43 18.10
N TYR A 115 -10.40 -20.17 16.78
CA TYR A 115 -11.06 -19.00 16.22
C TYR A 115 -12.58 -19.16 16.17
N ASN A 116 -13.30 -18.06 16.47
CA ASN A 116 -14.74 -18.03 16.36
C ASN A 116 -15.22 -18.18 14.90
N LYS A 117 -16.53 -18.41 14.70
CA LYS A 117 -17.14 -18.66 13.39
C LYS A 117 -16.89 -17.53 12.37
N ASP A 118 -16.91 -16.27 12.81
CA ASP A 118 -16.75 -15.11 11.90
C ASP A 118 -15.33 -15.02 11.37
N TYR A 119 -14.32 -15.22 12.20
CA TYR A 119 -12.93 -15.28 11.75
C TYR A 119 -12.68 -16.47 10.82
N LYS A 120 -13.23 -17.65 11.13
CA LYS A 120 -13.14 -18.80 10.23
C LYS A 120 -13.76 -18.49 8.88
N LYS A 121 -14.95 -17.91 8.84
CA LYS A 121 -15.62 -17.49 7.60
C LYS A 121 -14.76 -16.52 6.79
N LEU A 122 -14.14 -15.53 7.45
CA LEU A 122 -13.23 -14.60 6.79
C LEU A 122 -12.02 -15.34 6.18
N ILE A 123 -11.38 -16.23 6.92
CA ILE A 123 -10.23 -17.02 6.43
C ILE A 123 -10.65 -17.89 5.24
N TYR A 124 -11.76 -18.63 5.35
CA TYR A 124 -12.26 -19.48 4.25
C TYR A 124 -12.53 -18.68 2.98
N SER A 125 -13.05 -17.45 3.09
CA SER A 125 -13.31 -16.58 1.93
C SER A 125 -12.04 -16.15 1.18
N LYS A 126 -10.87 -16.27 1.82
CA LYS A 126 -9.55 -15.87 1.27
C LYS A 126 -8.68 -17.06 0.85
N LEU A 127 -9.11 -18.31 1.10
CA LEU A 127 -8.34 -19.47 0.68
C LEU A 127 -8.26 -19.54 -0.84
N ARG A 128 -7.13 -20.01 -1.33
CA ARG A 128 -6.83 -20.20 -2.77
C ARG A 128 -6.92 -18.94 -3.63
N LYS A 129 -6.95 -17.74 -3.02
CA LYS A 129 -7.06 -16.46 -3.73
C LYS A 129 -5.96 -15.51 -3.28
N GLY A 130 -5.47 -14.71 -4.23
CA GLY A 130 -4.57 -13.61 -3.96
C GLY A 130 -3.26 -13.99 -3.26
N VAL A 131 -2.54 -12.97 -2.86
CA VAL A 131 -1.29 -13.05 -2.10
C VAL A 131 -1.51 -12.59 -0.67
N ARG A 132 -0.83 -13.21 0.30
CA ARG A 132 -1.04 -12.95 1.72
C ARG A 132 -0.51 -11.57 2.13
N GLN A 133 -1.36 -10.78 2.79
CA GLN A 133 -0.93 -9.51 3.40
C GLN A 133 -0.15 -9.79 4.70
N GLY A 134 0.93 -9.03 4.94
CA GLY A 134 1.77 -9.15 6.13
C GLY A 134 3.03 -9.98 5.95
N MET A 135 3.22 -10.62 4.79
CA MET A 135 4.47 -11.28 4.45
C MET A 135 5.51 -10.28 3.91
N PRO A 136 6.78 -10.39 4.28
CA PRO A 136 7.84 -9.47 3.83
C PRO A 136 7.96 -9.32 2.31
N ILE A 137 7.77 -10.42 1.57
CA ILE A 137 7.92 -10.45 0.11
C ILE A 137 6.68 -9.94 -0.64
N SER A 138 5.52 -9.85 0.00
CA SER A 138 4.25 -9.55 -0.68
C SER A 138 4.23 -8.19 -1.42
N PRO A 139 4.83 -7.10 -0.91
CA PRO A 139 4.93 -5.86 -1.68
C PRO A 139 5.70 -6.04 -3.00
N LEU A 140 6.78 -6.80 -2.99
CA LEU A 140 7.57 -7.08 -4.20
C LEU A 140 6.79 -7.93 -5.21
N LEU A 141 6.08 -8.97 -4.74
CA LEU A 141 5.20 -9.80 -5.59
C LEU A 141 4.09 -8.95 -6.23
N ALA A 142 3.52 -8.03 -5.46
CA ALA A 142 2.51 -7.10 -5.94
C ALA A 142 3.05 -6.16 -7.04
N SER A 143 4.31 -5.71 -6.92
CA SER A 143 4.96 -4.89 -7.93
C SER A 143 5.25 -5.67 -9.21
N PHE A 144 5.67 -6.92 -9.12
CA PHE A 144 5.79 -7.79 -10.30
C PHE A 144 4.46 -7.96 -11.02
N TYR A 145 3.37 -8.18 -10.27
CA TYR A 145 2.05 -8.35 -10.86
C TYR A 145 1.55 -7.13 -11.63
N LEU A 146 1.93 -5.92 -11.21
CA LEU A 146 1.56 -4.65 -11.84
C LEU A 146 2.59 -4.14 -12.86
N ASN A 147 3.66 -4.88 -13.15
CA ASN A 147 4.72 -4.41 -14.03
C ASN A 147 4.21 -3.97 -15.41
N ASP A 148 3.40 -4.80 -16.08
CA ASP A 148 2.81 -4.47 -17.38
C ASP A 148 1.92 -3.23 -17.31
N PHE A 149 1.15 -3.08 -16.25
CA PHE A 149 0.34 -1.90 -16.00
C PHE A 149 1.20 -0.63 -15.83
N ASP A 150 2.29 -0.74 -15.09
CA ASP A 150 3.23 0.37 -14.91
C ASP A 150 3.91 0.78 -16.22
N GLU A 151 4.33 -0.19 -17.03
CA GLU A 151 4.86 0.08 -18.36
C GLU A 151 3.83 0.77 -19.25
N TRP A 152 2.58 0.35 -19.19
CA TRP A 152 1.50 0.99 -19.92
C TRP A 152 1.30 2.44 -19.47
N LEU A 153 1.33 2.74 -18.16
CA LEU A 153 1.26 4.11 -17.65
C LEU A 153 2.39 4.99 -18.17
N ILE A 154 3.61 4.45 -18.30
CA ILE A 154 4.76 5.16 -18.88
C ILE A 154 4.54 5.44 -20.37
N LYS A 155 4.14 4.42 -21.14
CA LYS A 155 3.85 4.55 -22.56
C LYS A 155 2.79 5.63 -22.83
N LYS A 156 1.80 5.74 -21.96
CA LYS A 156 0.77 6.79 -21.97
C LYS A 156 1.29 8.16 -21.50
N LYS A 157 2.50 8.24 -20.91
CA LYS A 157 3.13 9.46 -20.38
C LYS A 157 2.29 10.17 -19.31
N TYR A 158 1.49 9.42 -18.54
CA TYR A 158 0.72 9.97 -17.44
C TYR A 158 1.63 10.51 -16.34
N LYS A 159 1.27 11.68 -15.82
CA LYS A 159 1.90 12.25 -14.62
C LYS A 159 1.25 11.63 -13.39
N HIS A 160 1.90 10.63 -12.81
CA HIS A 160 1.33 9.84 -11.72
C HIS A 160 2.37 9.46 -10.66
N VAL A 161 1.85 9.05 -9.52
CA VAL A 161 2.62 8.37 -8.47
C VAL A 161 1.81 7.14 -8.05
N ARG A 162 2.47 5.98 -8.01
CA ARG A 162 1.92 4.74 -7.43
C ARG A 162 2.68 4.35 -6.18
N TYR A 163 1.94 4.00 -5.15
CA TYR A 163 2.47 3.43 -3.92
C TYR A 163 1.64 2.19 -3.57
N ALA A 164 2.12 1.01 -3.94
CA ALA A 164 1.37 -0.25 -3.89
C ALA A 164 0.04 -0.16 -4.66
N ASP A 165 -1.09 -0.22 -3.96
CA ASP A 165 -2.45 -0.07 -4.47
C ASP A 165 -2.94 1.38 -4.57
N ASP A 166 -2.26 2.33 -3.92
CA ASP A 166 -2.60 3.75 -3.99
C ASP A 166 -2.09 4.37 -5.29
N LEU A 167 -3.00 4.94 -6.08
CA LEU A 167 -2.76 5.61 -7.36
C LEU A 167 -3.18 7.07 -7.29
N ILE A 168 -2.30 7.96 -7.75
CA ILE A 168 -2.61 9.38 -7.87
C ILE A 168 -2.10 9.93 -9.20
N PHE A 169 -3.00 10.58 -9.96
CA PHE A 169 -2.71 11.17 -11.27
C PHE A 169 -2.89 12.67 -11.20
N PHE A 170 -2.04 13.42 -11.91
CA PHE A 170 -2.04 14.87 -11.97
C PHE A 170 -2.33 15.32 -13.37
N LEU A 171 -3.41 16.10 -13.57
CA LEU A 171 -4.05 16.35 -14.86
C LEU A 171 -4.44 17.83 -15.01
N ASP A 172 -4.79 18.23 -16.23
CA ASP A 172 -5.09 19.63 -16.55
C ASP A 172 -6.57 19.99 -16.34
N SER A 173 -7.48 18.99 -16.35
CA SER A 173 -8.91 19.23 -16.24
C SER A 173 -9.65 18.04 -15.60
N GLU A 174 -10.85 18.31 -15.08
CA GLU A 174 -11.77 17.28 -14.59
C GLU A 174 -12.15 16.28 -15.70
N LYS A 175 -12.31 16.77 -16.94
CA LYS A 175 -12.60 15.90 -18.09
C LYS A 175 -11.49 14.88 -18.29
N GLN A 176 -10.22 15.32 -18.26
CA GLN A 176 -9.10 14.39 -18.34
C GLN A 176 -9.06 13.42 -17.18
N CYS A 177 -9.42 13.82 -15.97
CA CYS A 177 -9.53 12.88 -14.83
C CYS A 177 -10.52 11.75 -15.12
N LYS A 178 -11.68 12.07 -15.69
CA LYS A 178 -12.70 11.09 -16.07
C LYS A 178 -12.23 10.17 -17.21
N GLU A 179 -11.50 10.70 -18.18
CA GLU A 179 -10.91 9.94 -19.28
C GLU A 179 -9.84 8.96 -18.75
N VAL A 180 -8.89 9.46 -17.98
CA VAL A 180 -7.83 8.65 -17.36
C VAL A 180 -8.41 7.57 -16.45
N TYR A 181 -9.44 7.88 -15.65
CA TYR A 181 -10.12 6.90 -14.83
C TYR A 181 -10.67 5.73 -15.67
N ARG A 182 -11.32 6.02 -16.81
CA ARG A 182 -11.86 4.97 -17.72
C ARG A 182 -10.74 4.12 -18.32
N GLU A 183 -9.68 4.75 -18.82
CA GLU A 183 -8.56 4.03 -19.44
C GLU A 183 -7.83 3.16 -18.41
N VAL A 184 -7.54 3.69 -17.22
CA VAL A 184 -6.91 2.95 -16.12
C VAL A 184 -7.79 1.79 -15.65
N SER A 185 -9.12 2.01 -15.54
CA SER A 185 -10.06 0.94 -15.17
C SER A 185 -10.05 -0.19 -16.21
N GLN A 186 -10.03 0.14 -17.51
CA GLN A 186 -9.99 -0.86 -18.59
C GLN A 186 -8.66 -1.65 -18.57
N GLU A 187 -7.54 -0.97 -18.32
CA GLU A 187 -6.24 -1.64 -18.27
C GLU A 187 -6.14 -2.59 -17.08
N LEU A 188 -6.59 -2.16 -15.89
CA LEU A 188 -6.61 -3.00 -14.69
C LEU A 188 -7.56 -4.20 -14.82
N LEU A 189 -8.67 -4.09 -15.57
CA LEU A 189 -9.55 -5.23 -15.84
C LEU A 189 -8.84 -6.38 -16.56
N LYS A 190 -7.83 -6.13 -17.39
CA LYS A 190 -7.00 -7.17 -18.01
C LYS A 190 -6.22 -7.99 -16.97
N LEU A 191 -6.00 -7.40 -15.80
CA LEU A 191 -5.39 -8.04 -14.64
C LEU A 191 -6.41 -8.58 -13.63
N ASN A 192 -7.70 -8.64 -13.97
CA ASN A 192 -8.77 -8.98 -13.03
C ASN A 192 -8.84 -8.06 -11.81
N LEU A 193 -8.38 -6.81 -11.95
CA LEU A 193 -8.39 -5.79 -10.91
C LEU A 193 -9.41 -4.70 -11.22
N THR A 194 -9.95 -4.07 -10.18
CA THR A 194 -10.98 -3.03 -10.32
C THR A 194 -10.66 -1.82 -9.47
N LEU A 195 -11.12 -0.66 -9.91
CA LEU A 195 -11.12 0.57 -9.12
C LEU A 195 -12.50 0.78 -8.48
N PRO A 196 -12.59 1.48 -7.34
CA PRO A 196 -13.86 1.99 -6.83
C PRO A 196 -14.47 2.98 -7.83
N THR A 197 -15.80 3.09 -7.85
CA THR A 197 -16.53 4.02 -8.73
C THR A 197 -16.21 5.48 -8.44
N LEU A 198 -16.48 6.37 -9.41
CA LEU A 198 -16.39 7.84 -9.26
C LEU A 198 -17.67 8.41 -8.62
N GLU A 199 -18.18 7.80 -7.57
CA GLU A 199 -19.37 8.25 -6.84
C GLU A 199 -18.96 8.95 -5.54
N GLU A 200 -19.88 9.72 -4.97
CA GLU A 200 -19.65 10.36 -3.68
C GLU A 200 -19.37 9.32 -2.58
N ASN A 201 -18.45 9.65 -1.68
CA ASN A 201 -18.01 8.79 -0.57
C ASN A 201 -17.25 7.52 -0.94
N THR A 202 -16.74 7.40 -2.16
CA THR A 202 -15.81 6.34 -2.55
C THR A 202 -14.35 6.77 -2.33
N LYS A 203 -13.43 5.81 -2.48
CA LYS A 203 -12.00 6.10 -2.42
C LYS A 203 -11.47 6.74 -3.70
N THR A 204 -12.24 6.68 -4.81
CA THR A 204 -11.89 7.34 -6.06
C THR A 204 -12.46 8.77 -6.05
N GLN A 205 -11.56 9.75 -6.13
CA GLN A 205 -11.91 11.16 -6.01
C GLN A 205 -11.22 11.98 -7.10
N ILE A 206 -11.97 12.89 -7.71
CA ILE A 206 -11.41 13.97 -8.51
C ILE A 206 -11.33 15.20 -7.61
N ILE A 207 -10.13 15.75 -7.47
CA ILE A 207 -9.82 16.84 -6.55
C ILE A 207 -9.48 18.06 -7.39
N SER A 208 -10.23 19.13 -7.17
CA SER A 208 -10.10 20.40 -7.93
C SER A 208 -8.86 21.21 -7.53
N PRO A 209 -8.53 22.27 -8.30
CA PRO A 209 -7.44 23.16 -7.95
C PRO A 209 -7.60 23.75 -6.54
N LYS A 210 -6.48 23.87 -5.81
CA LYS A 210 -6.40 24.39 -4.45
C LYS A 210 -7.08 23.55 -3.36
N GLU A 211 -7.84 22.52 -3.70
CA GLU A 211 -8.37 21.58 -2.72
C GLU A 211 -7.27 20.69 -2.13
N THR A 212 -7.51 20.27 -0.90
CA THR A 212 -6.58 19.40 -0.14
C THR A 212 -6.59 17.98 -0.68
N VAL A 213 -5.39 17.45 -0.91
CA VAL A 213 -5.19 16.05 -1.32
C VAL A 213 -4.62 15.27 -0.14
N ASN A 214 -5.37 14.32 0.40
CA ASN A 214 -4.80 13.38 1.36
C ASN A 214 -4.07 12.26 0.60
N PHE A 215 -2.78 12.08 0.86
CA PHE A 215 -1.99 11.01 0.23
C PHE A 215 -0.93 10.49 1.19
N LEU A 216 -0.88 9.17 1.33
CA LEU A 216 0.07 8.46 2.20
C LEU A 216 0.13 9.02 3.64
N GLY A 217 -1.04 9.35 4.21
CA GLY A 217 -1.16 9.78 5.60
C GLY A 217 -0.92 11.26 5.87
N LEU A 218 -0.62 12.06 4.86
CA LEU A 218 -0.51 13.53 4.97
C LEU A 218 -1.49 14.24 4.04
N ASP A 219 -1.77 15.49 4.37
CA ASP A 219 -2.57 16.42 3.57
C ASP A 219 -1.66 17.34 2.77
N LEU A 220 -1.80 17.34 1.46
CA LEU A 220 -1.18 18.31 0.56
C LEU A 220 -2.14 19.49 0.39
N ARG A 221 -1.83 20.63 1.03
CA ARG A 221 -2.67 21.83 1.05
C ARG A 221 -2.04 22.95 0.26
N TYR A 222 -2.91 23.78 -0.34
CA TYR A 222 -2.50 25.01 -1.01
C TYR A 222 -2.55 26.19 -0.05
N GLU A 223 -1.41 26.68 0.36
CA GLU A 223 -1.26 27.84 1.26
C GLU A 223 -0.08 28.70 0.79
N ASN A 224 -0.24 30.02 0.86
CA ASN A 224 0.78 31.00 0.45
C ASN A 224 1.31 30.72 -0.97
N GLU A 225 0.38 30.48 -1.92
CA GLU A 225 0.66 30.23 -3.34
C GLU A 225 1.48 28.97 -3.66
N LYS A 226 1.57 28.04 -2.69
CA LYS A 226 2.34 26.79 -2.81
C LYS A 226 1.59 25.62 -2.19
N TYR A 227 1.88 24.42 -2.70
CA TYR A 227 1.42 23.19 -2.04
C TYR A 227 2.45 22.73 -1.02
N ASN A 228 1.99 22.45 0.22
CA ASN A 228 2.83 21.94 1.30
C ASN A 228 2.15 20.76 2.00
N TRP A 229 2.96 19.88 2.58
CA TRP A 229 2.47 18.74 3.37
C TRP A 229 2.17 19.17 4.80
N TYR A 230 1.03 18.70 5.30
CA TYR A 230 0.56 18.94 6.67
C TYR A 230 0.08 17.62 7.27
N ILE A 231 0.22 17.49 8.58
CA ILE A 231 -0.38 16.38 9.32
C ILE A 231 -1.88 16.65 9.41
N PRO A 232 -2.76 15.70 9.00
CA PRO A 232 -4.20 15.86 9.11
C PRO A 232 -4.63 16.11 10.57
N PRO A 233 -5.61 17.01 10.84
CA PRO A 233 -6.05 17.34 12.20
C PRO A 233 -6.47 16.11 13.02
N HIS A 234 -7.19 15.17 12.42
CA HIS A 234 -7.60 13.94 13.10
C HIS A 234 -6.42 13.05 13.54
N VAL A 235 -5.29 13.10 12.82
CA VAL A 235 -4.06 12.39 13.19
C VAL A 235 -3.44 13.05 14.43
N ILE A 236 -3.39 14.39 14.46
CA ILE A 236 -2.89 15.15 15.62
C ILE A 236 -3.74 14.84 16.86
N GLU A 237 -5.07 14.82 16.72
CA GLU A 237 -5.98 14.48 17.82
C GLU A 237 -5.79 13.03 18.30
N ASN A 238 -5.58 12.08 17.39
CA ASN A 238 -5.28 10.69 17.75
C ASN A 238 -3.94 10.57 18.51
N VAL A 239 -2.92 11.30 18.07
CA VAL A 239 -1.62 11.33 18.76
C VAL A 239 -1.78 11.90 20.18
N LYS A 240 -2.47 13.04 20.30
CA LYS A 240 -2.77 13.66 21.62
C LYS A 240 -3.53 12.68 22.52
N TYR A 241 -4.58 12.04 22.00
CA TYR A 241 -5.35 11.06 22.75
C TYR A 241 -4.49 9.90 23.23
N ASN A 242 -3.65 9.32 22.38
CA ASN A 242 -2.76 8.22 22.73
C ASN A 242 -1.73 8.61 23.78
N LEU A 243 -1.15 9.81 23.66
CA LEU A 243 -0.22 10.34 24.66
C LEU A 243 -0.91 10.55 26.00
N LEU A 244 -2.07 11.21 26.03
CA LEU A 244 -2.87 11.41 27.24
C LEU A 244 -3.29 10.07 27.87
N HIS A 245 -3.63 9.06 27.07
CA HIS A 245 -3.94 7.73 27.58
C HIS A 245 -2.74 7.09 28.31
N LEU A 246 -1.51 7.33 27.83
CA LEU A 246 -0.27 6.85 28.45
C LEU A 246 0.16 7.66 29.69
N THR A 247 -0.37 8.87 29.93
CA THR A 247 -0.13 9.60 31.19
C THR A 247 -0.99 9.06 32.34
N ASN A 248 -2.03 8.30 32.07
CA ASN A 248 -2.90 7.74 33.09
C ASN A 248 -2.28 6.50 33.74
N ILE A 249 -1.97 6.60 35.03
CA ILE A 249 -1.31 5.53 35.80
C ILE A 249 -2.13 4.24 35.82
N GLN A 250 -3.47 4.33 35.95
CA GLN A 250 -4.33 3.16 35.96
C GLN A 250 -4.30 2.39 34.63
N ASN A 251 -4.22 3.11 33.51
CA ASN A 251 -4.07 2.50 32.18
C ASN A 251 -2.71 1.80 32.06
N ASN A 252 -1.63 2.42 32.57
CA ASN A 252 -0.30 1.84 32.51
C ASN A 252 -0.21 0.57 33.38
N LEU A 253 -0.83 0.56 34.54
CA LEU A 253 -0.92 -0.63 35.39
C LEU A 253 -1.67 -1.78 34.68
N LYS A 254 -2.82 -1.49 34.06
CA LYS A 254 -3.56 -2.49 33.24
C LYS A 254 -2.73 -3.04 32.08
N MET A 255 -1.92 -2.22 31.45
CA MET A 255 -1.03 -2.60 30.33
C MET A 255 0.31 -3.18 30.81
N LYS A 256 0.53 -3.32 32.13
CA LYS A 256 1.79 -3.78 32.72
C LYS A 256 3.02 -2.95 32.26
N LEU A 257 2.84 -1.64 32.08
CA LEU A 257 3.91 -0.71 31.72
C LEU A 257 4.50 -0.11 32.98
N ASN A 258 5.84 -0.14 33.09
CA ASN A 258 6.58 0.66 34.05
C ASN A 258 6.91 2.04 33.44
N PHE A 259 7.46 2.97 34.23
CA PHE A 259 7.76 4.32 33.80
C PHE A 259 8.65 4.37 32.55
N SER A 260 9.76 3.63 32.52
CA SER A 260 10.67 3.59 31.38
C SER A 260 9.99 3.09 30.08
N LYS A 261 9.19 2.02 30.16
CA LYS A 261 8.42 1.50 29.03
C LYS A 261 7.35 2.49 28.56
N THR A 262 6.75 3.25 29.48
CA THR A 262 5.77 4.29 29.16
C THR A 262 6.41 5.41 28.35
N ILE A 263 7.57 5.93 28.81
CA ILE A 263 8.32 6.97 28.08
C ILE A 263 8.75 6.46 26.70
N SER A 264 9.35 5.28 26.62
CA SER A 264 9.77 4.70 25.34
C SER A 264 8.60 4.53 24.35
N ARG A 265 7.41 4.20 24.86
CA ARG A 265 6.21 4.10 24.02
C ARG A 265 5.69 5.46 23.55
N MET A 266 5.78 6.51 24.38
CA MET A 266 5.48 7.88 23.98
C MET A 266 6.45 8.37 22.89
N GLU A 267 7.75 8.13 23.05
CA GLU A 267 8.77 8.44 22.05
C GLU A 267 8.51 7.74 20.72
N GLN A 268 8.15 6.45 20.73
CA GLN A 268 7.78 5.71 19.52
C GLN A 268 6.55 6.30 18.81
N ILE A 269 5.55 6.77 19.55
CA ILE A 269 4.38 7.44 18.97
C ILE A 269 4.79 8.74 18.29
N ILE A 270 5.61 9.56 18.93
CA ILE A 270 6.05 10.85 18.40
C ILE A 270 6.98 10.65 17.19
N SER A 271 7.97 9.76 17.27
CA SER A 271 8.92 9.50 16.19
C SER A 271 8.29 8.88 14.96
N GLY A 272 7.16 8.21 15.08
CA GLY A 272 6.41 7.70 13.95
C GLY A 272 5.81 8.78 13.03
N TYR A 273 5.86 10.06 13.47
CA TYR A 273 5.32 11.21 12.72
C TYR A 273 6.40 12.25 12.37
N GLN A 274 7.65 12.00 12.69
CA GLN A 274 8.82 12.78 12.26
C GLN A 274 9.31 12.33 10.88
#